data_2395b18d8271249e88a6c9faa77c039e
#
_entry.id   2395b18d8271249e88a6c9faa77c039e
#
_cell.length_a   1.000
_cell.length_b   1.000
_cell.length_c   1.000
_cell.angle_alpha   90.00
_cell.angle_beta   90.00
_cell.angle_gamma   90.00
#
_symmetry.space_group_name_H-M   'P 1'
#
loop_
_entity.id
_entity.type
_entity.pdbx_description
1 polymer ?
#
loop_
_entity_poly.entity_id
_entity_poly.type
_entity_poly.pdbx_seq_one_letter_code
_entity_poly.pdbx_strand_id
1 'polypeptide(L)'
;GRVVSDPVDGLIWETTFPLQHVRVFGKKHYAVTDEKGELRVHEHQAADFMSDLTSRSSEELIMLLNRSFFVSCSKKGNAYSLILSPKNGTLANYLTEFALAAQDGKVTHATITQTDGTITRLQFDNVKLPAEAAARDDAFFARVR
;
A
#
# COMPACT_ATOMS: atom_id res chain seq x y z
N GLY A 1 5.93 -13.10 0.31
CA GLY A 1 4.62 -12.51 0.46
C GLY A 1 4.01 -12.05 -0.86
N ARG A 2 2.83 -11.49 -0.79
CA ARG A 2 2.08 -11.01 -1.96
C ARG A 2 1.34 -9.74 -1.61
N VAL A 3 1.27 -8.82 -2.58
CA VAL A 3 0.44 -7.62 -2.50
C VAL A 3 -0.49 -7.61 -3.71
N VAL A 4 -1.78 -7.37 -3.47
CA VAL A 4 -2.80 -7.17 -4.51
C VAL A 4 -3.45 -5.83 -4.27
N SER A 5 -3.46 -4.98 -5.27
CA SER A 5 -4.14 -3.68 -5.22
C SER A 5 -5.24 -3.65 -6.26
N ASP A 6 -6.44 -3.34 -5.82
CA ASP A 6 -7.62 -3.15 -6.66
C ASP A 6 -8.20 -1.75 -6.38
N PRO A 7 -8.42 -0.91 -7.41
CA PRO A 7 -8.90 0.46 -7.22
C PRO A 7 -10.33 0.55 -6.71
N VAL A 8 -11.11 -0.53 -6.81
CA VAL A 8 -12.48 -0.60 -6.32
C VAL A 8 -12.55 -1.22 -4.94
N ASP A 9 -11.86 -2.33 -4.73
CA ASP A 9 -11.99 -3.17 -3.55
C ASP A 9 -10.93 -2.88 -2.47
N GLY A 10 -9.74 -2.37 -2.85
CA GLY A 10 -8.71 -1.96 -1.90
C GLY A 10 -7.39 -2.71 -2.03
N LEU A 11 -6.79 -3.12 -0.91
CA LEU A 11 -5.45 -3.69 -0.84
C LEU A 11 -5.45 -4.98 -0.02
N ILE A 12 -4.80 -6.04 -0.53
CA ILE A 12 -4.44 -7.23 0.21
C ILE A 12 -2.93 -7.26 0.39
N TRP A 13 -2.48 -7.43 1.62
CA TRP A 13 -1.09 -7.64 1.97
C TRP A 13 -0.94 -8.98 2.66
N GLU A 14 -0.30 -9.93 2.01
CA GLU A 14 -0.07 -11.27 2.50
C GLU A 14 1.42 -11.48 2.79
N THR A 15 1.76 -11.76 4.04
CA THR A 15 3.10 -12.13 4.48
C THR A 15 3.15 -13.65 4.68
N THR A 16 4.19 -14.30 4.18
CA THR A 16 4.35 -15.77 4.28
C THR A 16 5.44 -16.21 5.25
N PHE A 17 6.37 -15.31 5.57
CA PHE A 17 7.49 -15.58 6.48
C PHE A 17 7.82 -14.31 7.30
N PRO A 18 8.22 -14.40 8.57
CA PRO A 18 8.37 -15.62 9.39
C PRO A 18 7.03 -16.25 9.82
N LEU A 19 5.95 -15.47 9.85
CA LEU A 19 4.61 -15.93 10.17
C LEU A 19 3.66 -15.60 9.01
N GLN A 20 2.75 -16.53 8.74
CA GLN A 20 1.70 -16.26 7.77
C GLN A 20 0.72 -15.22 8.34
N HIS A 21 0.58 -14.13 7.63
CA HIS A 21 -0.26 -13.01 8.06
C HIS A 21 -0.91 -12.35 6.85
N VAL A 22 -2.21 -12.10 6.93
CA VAL A 22 -2.98 -11.43 5.88
C VAL A 22 -3.60 -10.16 6.45
N ARG A 23 -3.45 -9.08 5.73
CA ARG A 23 -4.15 -7.81 5.97
C ARG A 23 -4.92 -7.46 4.72
N VAL A 24 -6.19 -7.13 4.89
CA VAL A 24 -7.06 -6.69 3.81
C VAL A 24 -7.59 -5.31 4.17
N PHE A 25 -7.35 -4.34 3.32
CA PHE A 25 -7.80 -2.96 3.51
C PHE A 25 -8.86 -2.65 2.47
N GLY A 26 -10.10 -2.53 2.87
CA GLY A 26 -11.21 -2.07 2.05
C GLY A 26 -11.55 -0.60 2.31
N LYS A 27 -12.63 -0.10 1.72
CA LYS A 27 -13.06 1.30 1.85
C LYS A 27 -13.56 1.66 3.25
N LYS A 28 -14.27 0.75 3.91
CA LYS A 28 -14.92 1.00 5.21
C LYS A 28 -14.36 0.13 6.32
N HIS A 29 -13.85 -1.03 5.97
CA HIS A 29 -13.37 -2.02 6.90
C HIS A 29 -11.96 -2.48 6.52
N TYR A 30 -11.21 -2.91 7.51
CA TYR A 30 -10.00 -3.69 7.29
C TYR A 30 -10.10 -5.02 8.02
N ALA A 31 -9.38 -6.01 7.55
CA ALA A 31 -9.31 -7.31 8.21
C ALA A 31 -7.85 -7.72 8.43
N VAL A 32 -7.59 -8.32 9.57
CA VAL A 32 -6.26 -8.79 9.97
C VAL A 32 -6.35 -10.21 10.48
N THR A 33 -5.41 -11.06 10.12
CA THR A 33 -5.28 -12.40 10.66
C THR A 33 -4.91 -12.33 12.15
N ASP A 34 -5.69 -12.98 13.01
CA ASP A 34 -5.40 -13.10 14.44
C ASP A 34 -4.35 -14.20 14.73
N GLU A 35 -4.01 -14.40 16.00
CA GLU A 35 -3.04 -15.40 16.45
C GLU A 35 -3.46 -16.85 16.11
N LYS A 36 -4.75 -17.08 15.82
CA LYS A 36 -5.28 -18.40 15.42
C LYS A 36 -5.32 -18.57 13.91
N GLY A 37 -4.89 -17.56 13.15
CA GLY A 37 -4.95 -17.56 11.69
C GLY A 37 -6.33 -17.19 11.11
N GLU A 38 -7.27 -16.71 11.93
CA GLU A 38 -8.59 -16.29 11.50
C GLU A 38 -8.60 -14.79 11.15
N LEU A 39 -9.25 -14.43 10.04
CA LEU A 39 -9.43 -13.04 9.62
C LEU A 39 -10.48 -12.36 10.51
N ARG A 40 -10.05 -11.34 11.28
CA ARG A 40 -10.92 -10.46 12.08
C ARG A 40 -11.13 -9.15 11.35
N VAL A 41 -12.40 -8.78 11.21
CA VAL A 41 -12.82 -7.55 10.53
C VAL A 41 -12.98 -6.44 11.55
N HIS A 42 -12.47 -5.25 11.22
CA HIS A 42 -12.53 -4.03 12.03
C HIS A 42 -13.04 -2.88 11.16
N GLU A 43 -13.69 -1.90 11.79
CA GLU A 43 -13.99 -0.64 11.12
C GLU A 43 -12.73 0.23 11.06
N HIS A 44 -12.54 0.95 9.96
CA HIS A 44 -11.48 1.95 9.87
C HIS A 44 -11.71 3.07 10.89
N GLN A 45 -10.69 3.42 11.62
CA GLN A 45 -10.67 4.68 12.34
C GLN A 45 -10.41 5.84 11.35
N ALA A 46 -11.03 6.98 11.57
CA ALA A 46 -11.06 8.13 10.66
C ALA A 46 -9.68 8.73 10.26
N ALA A 47 -8.58 8.17 10.73
CA ALA A 47 -7.21 8.61 10.47
C ALA A 47 -6.31 7.53 9.82
N ASP A 48 -6.90 6.48 9.24
CA ASP A 48 -6.11 5.39 8.65
C ASP A 48 -5.64 5.78 7.25
N PHE A 49 -4.35 6.15 7.15
CA PHE A 49 -3.68 6.52 5.91
C PHE A 49 -3.80 5.45 4.81
N MET A 50 -3.80 4.16 5.16
CA MET A 50 -3.94 3.08 4.19
C MET A 50 -5.35 3.02 3.61
N SER A 51 -6.38 3.31 4.42
CA SER A 51 -7.76 3.45 3.93
C SER A 51 -7.88 4.60 2.95
N ASP A 52 -7.27 5.74 3.26
CA ASP A 52 -7.25 6.90 2.38
C ASP A 52 -6.56 6.61 1.03
N LEU A 53 -5.46 5.86 1.02
CA LEU A 53 -4.76 5.48 -0.20
C LEU A 53 -5.56 4.52 -1.10
N THR A 54 -6.35 3.62 -0.50
CA THR A 54 -7.04 2.56 -1.24
C THR A 54 -8.46 2.92 -1.68
N SER A 55 -9.06 3.99 -1.11
CA SER A 55 -10.46 4.34 -1.35
C SER A 55 -10.67 5.51 -2.32
N ARG A 56 -9.61 6.11 -2.84
CA ARG A 56 -9.69 7.36 -3.62
C ARG A 56 -9.50 7.14 -5.12
N SER A 57 -10.11 8.01 -5.92
CA SER A 57 -9.77 8.13 -7.35
C SER A 57 -8.31 8.56 -7.54
N SER A 58 -7.78 8.37 -8.75
CA SER A 58 -6.41 8.79 -9.06
C SER A 58 -6.18 10.28 -8.82
N GLU A 59 -7.16 11.13 -9.15
CA GLU A 59 -7.07 12.57 -8.95
C GLU A 59 -7.07 12.95 -7.46
N GLU A 60 -7.96 12.35 -6.68
CA GLU A 60 -8.00 12.54 -5.22
C GLU A 60 -6.74 12.06 -4.54
N LEU A 61 -6.16 10.96 -5.01
CA LEU A 61 -4.89 10.44 -4.51
C LEU A 61 -3.75 11.42 -4.78
N ILE A 62 -3.65 11.96 -6.00
CA ILE A 62 -2.65 12.97 -6.35
C ILE A 62 -2.80 14.22 -5.47
N MET A 63 -4.03 14.68 -5.23
CA MET A 63 -4.29 15.82 -4.35
C MET A 63 -3.87 15.53 -2.91
N LEU A 64 -4.18 14.35 -2.38
CA LEU A 64 -3.78 13.92 -1.03
C LEU A 64 -2.25 13.87 -0.90
N LEU A 65 -1.58 13.26 -1.87
CA LEU A 65 -0.11 13.17 -1.88
C LEU A 65 0.53 14.57 -1.91
N ASN A 66 0.07 15.45 -2.78
CA ASN A 66 0.59 16.81 -2.87
C ASN A 66 0.31 17.65 -1.60
N ARG A 67 -0.81 17.39 -0.92
CA ARG A 67 -1.13 18.07 0.34
C ARG A 67 -0.24 17.63 1.49
N SER A 68 0.04 16.33 1.58
CA SER A 68 0.68 15.68 2.74
C SER A 68 2.18 15.49 2.58
N PHE A 69 2.67 15.49 1.33
CA PHE A 69 4.06 15.19 1.02
C PHE A 69 4.69 16.23 0.10
N PHE A 70 6.00 16.39 0.24
CA PHE A 70 6.84 16.87 -0.85
C PHE A 70 7.02 15.72 -1.82
N VAL A 71 6.65 15.92 -3.06
CA VAL A 71 6.66 14.89 -4.10
C VAL A 71 7.76 15.19 -5.09
N SER A 72 8.70 14.27 -5.28
CA SER A 72 9.72 14.31 -6.32
C SER A 72 9.52 13.13 -7.24
N CYS A 73 9.41 13.39 -8.53
CA CYS A 73 9.28 12.36 -9.55
C CYS A 73 10.36 12.56 -10.61
N SER A 74 11.05 11.49 -10.98
CA SER A 74 12.00 11.47 -12.08
C SER A 74 11.67 10.35 -13.06
N LYS A 75 12.01 10.58 -14.35
CA LYS A 75 11.82 9.61 -15.44
C LYS A 75 13.10 9.49 -16.22
N LYS A 76 13.53 8.25 -16.49
CA LYS A 76 14.65 7.94 -17.37
C LYS A 76 14.25 6.77 -18.28
N GLY A 77 13.96 7.08 -19.57
CA GLY A 77 13.37 6.08 -20.47
C GLY A 77 12.00 5.62 -19.93
N ASN A 78 11.85 4.32 -19.73
CA ASN A 78 10.65 3.69 -19.13
C ASN A 78 10.77 3.46 -17.64
N ALA A 79 11.84 3.93 -16.99
CA ALA A 79 12.01 3.88 -15.55
C ALA A 79 11.48 5.16 -14.89
N TYR A 80 10.75 4.98 -13.79
CA TYR A 80 10.20 6.06 -12.97
C TYR A 80 10.66 5.90 -11.53
N SER A 81 10.94 7.01 -10.89
CA SER A 81 11.21 7.08 -9.46
C SER A 81 10.32 8.14 -8.83
N LEU A 82 9.62 7.77 -7.78
CA LEU A 82 8.78 8.65 -6.98
C LEU A 82 9.33 8.68 -5.56
N ILE A 83 9.56 9.87 -5.02
CA ILE A 83 10.00 10.09 -3.64
C ILE A 83 8.98 10.98 -2.95
N LEU A 84 8.49 10.52 -1.81
CA LEU A 84 7.53 11.20 -0.95
C LEU A 84 8.17 11.48 0.40
N SER A 85 8.30 12.74 0.77
CA SER A 85 8.76 13.16 2.10
C SER A 85 7.60 13.87 2.83
N PRO A 86 7.20 13.44 4.03
CA PRO A 86 6.10 14.08 4.75
C PRO A 86 6.37 15.54 5.00
N LYS A 87 5.37 16.41 4.78
CA LYS A 87 5.50 17.85 5.03
C LYS A 87 5.47 18.18 6.51
N ASN A 88 4.58 17.56 7.24
CA ASN A 88 4.34 17.79 8.67
C ASN A 88 3.36 16.77 9.23
N GLY A 89 2.96 16.95 10.49
CA GLY A 89 1.94 16.14 11.15
C GLY A 89 2.45 14.82 11.73
N THR A 90 1.53 13.98 12.14
CA THR A 90 1.82 12.71 12.83
C THR A 90 2.70 11.79 11.99
N LEU A 91 2.49 11.78 10.67
CA LEU A 91 3.26 10.92 9.77
C LEU A 91 4.75 11.26 9.75
N ALA A 92 5.12 12.55 9.83
CA ALA A 92 6.49 13.02 9.88
C ALA A 92 7.25 12.59 11.15
N ASN A 93 6.53 12.20 12.21
CA ASN A 93 7.14 11.66 13.42
C ASN A 93 7.66 10.22 13.25
N TYR A 94 7.18 9.50 12.25
CA TYR A 94 7.50 8.09 12.01
C TYR A 94 8.18 7.85 10.68
N LEU A 95 7.87 8.63 9.66
CA LEU A 95 8.33 8.46 8.29
C LEU A 95 9.22 9.63 7.88
N THR A 96 10.43 9.33 7.43
CA THR A 96 11.33 10.29 6.79
C THR A 96 11.09 10.35 5.28
N GLU A 97 10.96 9.19 4.66
CA GLU A 97 10.86 9.08 3.21
C GLU A 97 10.15 7.77 2.80
N PHE A 98 9.35 7.86 1.76
CA PHE A 98 8.86 6.72 1.00
C PHE A 98 9.33 6.86 -0.45
N ALA A 99 10.10 5.90 -0.95
CA ALA A 99 10.58 5.87 -2.32
C ALA A 99 9.97 4.71 -3.07
N LEU A 100 9.53 4.96 -4.30
CA LEU A 100 8.95 3.96 -5.19
C LEU A 100 9.69 3.97 -6.53
N ALA A 101 10.05 2.80 -7.04
CA ALA A 101 10.59 2.62 -8.38
C ALA A 101 9.65 1.78 -9.23
N ALA A 102 9.51 2.15 -10.49
CA ALA A 102 8.73 1.43 -11.48
C ALA A 102 9.49 1.34 -12.80
N GLN A 103 9.30 0.23 -13.51
CA GLN A 103 9.86 -0.02 -14.83
C GLN A 103 8.74 -0.54 -15.75
N ASP A 104 8.62 0.03 -16.95
CA ASP A 104 7.61 -0.36 -17.94
C ASP A 104 6.17 -0.39 -17.38
N GLY A 105 5.84 0.61 -16.54
CA GLY A 105 4.53 0.72 -15.90
C GLY A 105 4.28 -0.23 -14.72
N LYS A 106 5.28 -1.00 -14.29
CA LYS A 106 5.18 -1.93 -13.16
C LYS A 106 6.07 -1.48 -12.02
N VAL A 107 5.55 -1.46 -10.81
CA VAL A 107 6.33 -1.21 -9.60
C VAL A 107 7.32 -2.35 -9.41
N THR A 108 8.59 -2.00 -9.17
CA THR A 108 9.68 -2.96 -8.96
C THR A 108 10.20 -2.96 -7.53
N HIS A 109 10.28 -1.79 -6.93
CA HIS A 109 10.81 -1.63 -5.57
C HIS A 109 10.04 -0.55 -4.82
N ALA A 110 9.95 -0.72 -3.50
CA ALA A 110 9.58 0.36 -2.58
C ALA A 110 10.55 0.36 -1.40
N THR A 111 10.88 1.56 -0.91
CA THR A 111 11.73 1.75 0.27
C THR A 111 11.03 2.69 1.22
N ILE A 112 10.94 2.29 2.48
CA ILE A 112 10.37 3.08 3.57
C ILE A 112 11.50 3.38 4.53
N THR A 113 11.81 4.66 4.73
CA THR A 113 12.80 5.11 5.71
C THR A 113 12.08 5.77 6.88
N GLN A 114 12.24 5.21 8.06
CA GLN A 114 11.64 5.73 9.28
C GLN A 114 12.59 6.73 9.97
N THR A 115 12.04 7.54 10.86
CA THR A 115 12.78 8.57 11.60
C THR A 115 13.79 8.00 12.60
N ASP A 116 13.60 6.76 13.04
CA ASP A 116 14.53 6.01 13.90
C ASP A 116 15.71 5.39 13.13
N GLY A 117 15.76 5.59 11.81
CA GLY A 117 16.77 5.04 10.92
C GLY A 117 16.45 3.64 10.38
N THR A 118 15.30 3.06 10.75
CA THR A 118 14.86 1.78 10.20
C THR A 118 14.54 1.93 8.71
N ILE A 119 15.06 1.01 7.90
CA ILE A 119 14.83 0.98 6.46
C ILE A 119 14.16 -0.34 6.09
N THR A 120 12.94 -0.26 5.56
CA THR A 120 12.22 -1.39 4.98
C THR A 120 12.32 -1.34 3.46
N ARG A 121 12.81 -2.40 2.84
CA ARG A 121 12.87 -2.54 1.38
C ARG A 121 11.93 -3.63 0.93
N LEU A 122 11.11 -3.32 -0.05
CA LEU A 122 10.19 -4.24 -0.71
C LEU A 122 10.62 -4.38 -2.17
N GLN A 123 10.73 -5.61 -2.63
CA GLN A 123 10.94 -5.94 -4.03
C GLN A 123 9.68 -6.63 -4.55
N PHE A 124 9.20 -6.20 -5.71
CA PHE A 124 8.00 -6.73 -6.33
C PHE A 124 8.40 -7.51 -7.58
N ASP A 125 8.22 -8.82 -7.52
CA ASP A 125 8.43 -9.73 -8.63
C ASP A 125 7.07 -10.21 -9.16
N ASN A 126 7.02 -10.60 -10.43
CA ASN A 126 5.81 -11.15 -11.06
C ASN A 126 4.56 -10.23 -10.95
N VAL A 127 4.76 -8.93 -11.13
CA VAL A 127 3.66 -7.96 -11.10
C VAL A 127 2.71 -8.22 -12.26
N LYS A 128 1.44 -8.53 -11.95
CA LYS A 128 0.36 -8.80 -12.91
C LYS A 128 -0.62 -7.65 -12.94
N LEU A 129 -1.23 -7.43 -14.09
CA LEU A 129 -2.31 -6.44 -14.23
C LEU A 129 -3.66 -6.99 -13.71
N PRO A 130 -4.63 -6.10 -13.36
CA PRO A 130 -5.89 -6.47 -12.68
C PRO A 130 -6.74 -7.55 -13.36
N ALA A 131 -6.68 -7.67 -14.70
CA ALA A 131 -7.46 -8.67 -15.46
C ALA A 131 -7.15 -10.14 -15.11
N GLU A 132 -6.10 -10.38 -14.32
CA GLU A 132 -5.65 -11.71 -13.90
C GLU A 132 -5.91 -12.02 -12.42
N ALA A 133 -6.80 -11.24 -11.75
CA ALA A 133 -7.14 -11.45 -10.35
C ALA A 133 -7.74 -12.85 -10.13
N ALA A 134 -7.21 -13.57 -9.12
CA ALA A 134 -7.68 -14.91 -8.81
C ALA A 134 -8.98 -14.85 -7.97
N ALA A 135 -9.83 -15.86 -8.09
CA ALA A 135 -11.05 -15.99 -7.30
C ALA A 135 -10.83 -15.89 -5.77
N ARG A 136 -9.63 -16.27 -5.29
CA ARG A 136 -9.22 -16.11 -3.90
C ARG A 136 -9.15 -14.65 -3.45
N ASP A 137 -8.74 -13.74 -4.35
CA ASP A 137 -8.63 -12.32 -4.04
C ASP A 137 -10.00 -11.69 -3.85
N ASP A 138 -10.97 -12.09 -4.66
CA ASP A 138 -12.37 -11.67 -4.51
C ASP A 138 -12.96 -12.13 -3.16
N ALA A 139 -12.65 -13.35 -2.72
CA ALA A 139 -13.07 -13.84 -1.41
C ALA A 139 -12.47 -13.04 -0.24
N PHE A 140 -11.25 -12.54 -0.34
CA PHE A 140 -10.66 -11.65 0.66
C PHE A 140 -11.33 -10.28 0.66
N PHE A 141 -11.54 -9.70 -0.50
CA PHE A 141 -12.17 -8.39 -0.62
C PHE A 141 -13.64 -8.42 -0.16
N ALA A 142 -14.35 -9.51 -0.37
CA ALA A 142 -15.73 -9.68 0.12
C ALA A 142 -15.86 -9.52 1.63
N ARG A 143 -14.78 -9.74 2.40
CA ARG A 143 -14.76 -9.57 3.87
C ARG A 143 -14.76 -8.11 4.32
N VAL A 144 -14.32 -7.19 3.46
CA VAL A 144 -14.14 -5.77 3.81
C VAL A 144 -15.01 -4.81 2.97
N ARG A 145 -15.79 -5.36 2.03
CA ARG A 145 -16.83 -4.63 1.33
C ARG A 145 -18.01 -4.37 2.25
#